data_aa9ac3a1badcc34e0d2b9568a5db12c8
#
_entry.id   aa9ac3a1badcc34e0d2b9568a5db12c8
#
_cell.length_a   1.000
_cell.length_b   1.000
_cell.length_c   1.000
_cell.angle_alpha   90.00
_cell.angle_beta   90.00
_cell.angle_gamma   90.00
#
_symmetry.space_group_name_H-M   'P 1'
#
loop_
_entity.id
_entity.type
_entity.pdbx_description
1 polymer ?
#
loop_
_entity_poly.entity_id
_entity_poly.type
_entity_poly.pdbx_seq_one_letter_code
_entity_poly.pdbx_strand_id
1 'polypeptide(L)'
;MFIIELTYTAPLDRIDAQMKAHMQYLRKQYASGRFLVSGRKIPRDGGIIIATGGTREEVEAIAKQDPFVTSGLAEVRVIEFRASQKAADIQQRIEAEPSRS
;
A
#
# COMPACT_ATOMS: atom_id res chain seq x y z
N MET A 1 6.35 2.24 12.23
CA MET A 1 5.98 2.46 10.82
C MET A 1 5.98 1.11 10.11
N PHE A 2 5.22 0.99 9.02
CA PHE A 2 5.01 -0.31 8.37
C PHE A 2 5.12 -0.18 6.87
N ILE A 3 5.66 -1.22 6.25
CA ILE A 3 5.60 -1.40 4.80
C ILE A 3 4.64 -2.55 4.54
N ILE A 4 3.59 -2.28 3.75
CA ILE A 4 2.67 -3.31 3.30
C ILE A 4 3.03 -3.63 1.85
N GLU A 5 3.43 -4.87 1.61
CA GLU A 5 3.78 -5.33 0.26
C GLU A 5 2.69 -6.25 -0.26
N LEU A 6 2.13 -5.89 -1.41
CA LEU A 6 1.19 -6.74 -2.14
C LEU A 6 1.92 -7.40 -3.30
N THR A 7 1.71 -8.69 -3.48
CA THR A 7 2.22 -9.45 -4.62
C THR A 7 1.03 -10.08 -5.34
N TYR A 8 0.84 -9.74 -6.62
CA TYR A 8 -0.27 -10.27 -7.40
C TYR A 8 -0.10 -11.77 -7.63
N THR A 9 -1.20 -12.51 -7.48
CA THR A 9 -1.26 -13.96 -7.71
C THR A 9 -2.27 -14.31 -8.80
N ALA A 10 -2.71 -13.30 -9.55
CA ALA A 10 -3.69 -13.43 -10.61
C ALA A 10 -3.28 -12.57 -11.81
N PRO A 11 -3.82 -12.85 -13.02
CA PRO A 11 -3.54 -12.03 -14.20
C PRO A 11 -4.01 -10.58 -14.03
N LEU A 12 -3.37 -9.65 -14.74
CA LEU A 12 -3.62 -8.23 -14.60
C LEU A 12 -5.06 -7.83 -14.98
N ASP A 13 -5.71 -8.55 -15.88
CA ASP A 13 -7.11 -8.27 -16.21
C ASP A 13 -8.02 -8.48 -15.00
N ARG A 14 -7.75 -9.47 -14.18
CA ARG A 14 -8.51 -9.71 -12.94
C ARG A 14 -8.18 -8.66 -11.88
N ILE A 15 -6.94 -8.24 -11.80
CA ILE A 15 -6.52 -7.13 -10.92
C ILE A 15 -7.25 -5.85 -11.32
N ASP A 16 -7.28 -5.53 -12.62
CA ASP A 16 -7.94 -4.33 -13.13
C ASP A 16 -9.45 -4.35 -12.86
N ALA A 17 -10.07 -5.52 -12.88
CA ALA A 17 -11.50 -5.65 -12.56
C ALA A 17 -11.83 -5.24 -11.12
N GLN A 18 -10.85 -5.32 -10.19
CA GLN A 18 -11.02 -4.93 -8.80
C GLN A 18 -10.38 -3.57 -8.47
N MET A 19 -9.86 -2.87 -9.48
CA MET A 19 -9.11 -1.62 -9.25
C MET A 19 -9.97 -0.55 -8.58
N LYS A 20 -11.24 -0.40 -8.99
CA LYS A 20 -12.13 0.59 -8.41
C LYS A 20 -12.34 0.35 -6.91
N ALA A 21 -12.58 -0.90 -6.52
CA ALA A 21 -12.76 -1.27 -5.12
C ALA A 21 -11.47 -1.04 -4.31
N HIS A 22 -10.32 -1.39 -4.90
CA HIS A 22 -9.02 -1.15 -4.28
C HIS A 22 -8.78 0.34 -4.06
N MET A 23 -9.08 1.19 -5.04
CA MET A 23 -8.91 2.64 -4.91
C MET A 23 -9.81 3.23 -3.82
N GLN A 24 -11.04 2.73 -3.67
CA GLN A 24 -11.94 3.14 -2.59
C GLN A 24 -11.38 2.75 -1.22
N TYR A 25 -10.81 1.56 -1.11
CA TYR A 25 -10.14 1.10 0.09
C TYR A 25 -8.96 2.01 0.45
N LEU A 26 -8.12 2.35 -0.53
CA LEU A 26 -6.98 3.26 -0.30
C LEU A 26 -7.45 4.62 0.21
N ARG A 27 -8.47 5.21 -0.43
CA ARG A 27 -8.99 6.52 -0.01
C ARG A 27 -9.44 6.52 1.44
N LYS A 28 -10.12 5.44 1.85
CA LYS A 28 -10.57 5.30 3.24
C LYS A 28 -9.38 5.28 4.21
N GLN A 29 -8.33 4.57 3.88
CA GLN A 29 -7.16 4.46 4.75
C GLN A 29 -6.33 5.74 4.75
N TYR A 30 -6.26 6.46 3.63
CA TYR A 30 -5.65 7.79 3.61
C TYR A 30 -6.45 8.77 4.47
N ALA A 31 -7.77 8.75 4.38
CA ALA A 31 -8.64 9.64 5.16
C ALA A 31 -8.52 9.38 6.67
N SER A 32 -8.28 8.13 7.07
CA SER A 32 -8.08 7.77 8.47
C SER A 32 -6.69 8.15 9.02
N GLY A 33 -5.78 8.58 8.15
CA GLY A 33 -4.40 8.91 8.52
C GLY A 33 -3.46 7.70 8.61
N ARG A 34 -3.94 6.50 8.26
CA ARG A 34 -3.13 5.28 8.36
C ARG A 34 -2.12 5.14 7.24
N PHE A 35 -2.49 5.48 6.01
CA PHE A 35 -1.61 5.36 4.85
C PHE A 35 -0.97 6.70 4.53
N LEU A 36 0.33 6.69 4.24
CA LEU A 36 1.13 7.88 3.96
C LEU A 36 1.49 8.01 2.49
N VAL A 37 1.86 6.92 1.86
CA VAL A 37 2.22 6.89 0.44
C VAL A 37 2.04 5.47 -0.06
N SER A 38 1.62 5.34 -1.31
CA SER A 38 1.43 4.04 -1.93
C SER A 38 1.67 4.13 -3.43
N GLY A 39 1.94 3.00 -4.05
CA GLY A 39 2.11 2.92 -5.49
C GLY A 39 2.27 1.48 -5.93
N ARG A 40 2.16 1.27 -7.25
CA ARG A 40 2.39 -0.05 -7.83
C ARG A 40 3.86 -0.31 -8.01
N LYS A 41 4.25 -1.57 -7.94
CA LYS A 41 5.62 -1.98 -8.24
C LYS A 41 5.92 -1.81 -9.73
N ILE A 42 7.19 -1.63 -10.05
CA ILE A 42 7.69 -1.56 -11.41
C ILE A 42 8.73 -2.67 -11.56
N PRO A 43 8.49 -3.74 -12.34
CA PRO A 43 7.28 -4.01 -13.12
C PRO A 43 6.04 -4.23 -12.26
N ARG A 44 4.86 -4.16 -12.89
CA ARG A 44 3.57 -4.17 -12.22
C ARG A 44 3.17 -5.58 -11.78
N ASP A 45 3.78 -6.06 -10.71
CA ASP A 45 3.47 -7.37 -10.11
C ASP A 45 2.93 -7.26 -8.68
N GLY A 46 2.57 -6.06 -8.26
CA GLY A 46 2.06 -5.80 -6.93
C GLY A 46 2.05 -4.32 -6.59
N GLY A 47 2.06 -4.03 -5.30
CA GLY A 47 2.07 -2.66 -4.80
C GLY A 47 2.81 -2.55 -3.47
N ILE A 48 3.14 -1.31 -3.12
CA ILE A 48 3.76 -0.96 -1.85
C ILE A 48 2.92 0.13 -1.20
N ILE A 49 2.69 0.00 0.10
CA ILE A 49 2.02 1.01 0.92
C ILE A 49 2.89 1.27 2.14
N ILE A 50 3.14 2.54 2.44
CA ILE A 50 3.77 2.94 3.69
C ILE A 50 2.66 3.36 4.64
N ALA A 51 2.61 2.73 5.82
CA ALA A 51 1.55 2.95 6.79
C ALA A 51 2.14 3.32 8.16
N THR A 52 1.33 4.00 8.95
CA THR A 52 1.70 4.43 10.30
C THR A 52 0.53 4.26 11.26
N GLY A 53 0.86 4.28 12.56
CA GLY A 53 -0.15 4.20 13.63
C GLY A 53 -0.62 2.79 13.91
N GLY A 54 -0.95 2.55 15.19
CA GLY A 54 -1.44 1.27 15.64
C GLY A 54 -0.38 0.21 15.84
N THR A 55 -0.82 -0.96 16.20
CA THR A 55 0.01 -2.14 16.39
C THR A 55 0.19 -2.88 15.07
N ARG A 56 1.17 -3.79 15.04
CA ARG A 56 1.38 -4.67 13.88
C ARG A 56 0.10 -5.46 13.55
N GLU A 57 -0.57 -5.97 14.57
CA GLU A 57 -1.80 -6.75 14.39
C GLU A 57 -2.91 -5.94 13.75
N GLU A 58 -3.05 -4.67 14.16
CA GLU A 58 -4.03 -3.76 13.54
C GLU A 58 -3.70 -3.48 12.08
N VAL A 59 -2.43 -3.24 11.77
CA VAL A 59 -2.00 -2.97 10.39
C VAL A 59 -2.16 -4.22 9.52
N GLU A 60 -1.84 -5.39 10.05
CA GLU A 60 -2.07 -6.66 9.32
C GLU A 60 -3.55 -6.86 9.02
N ALA A 61 -4.43 -6.58 9.99
CA ALA A 61 -5.87 -6.69 9.78
C ALA A 61 -6.36 -5.73 8.69
N ILE A 62 -5.87 -4.49 8.69
CA ILE A 62 -6.21 -3.50 7.68
C ILE A 62 -5.68 -3.92 6.30
N ALA A 63 -4.45 -4.41 6.23
CA ALA A 63 -3.86 -4.86 4.98
C ALA A 63 -4.68 -5.99 4.33
N LYS A 64 -5.21 -6.89 5.14
CA LYS A 64 -6.03 -8.02 4.67
C LYS A 64 -7.42 -7.61 4.20
N GLN A 65 -7.85 -6.38 4.47
CA GLN A 65 -9.13 -5.85 3.99
C GLN A 65 -9.06 -5.33 2.56
N ASP A 66 -7.87 -5.21 1.99
CA ASP A 66 -7.71 -4.77 0.60
C ASP A 66 -8.49 -5.71 -0.32
N PRO A 67 -9.35 -5.17 -1.21
CA PRO A 67 -10.11 -5.99 -2.15
C PRO A 67 -9.27 -6.92 -3.01
N PHE A 68 -8.02 -6.58 -3.30
CA PHE A 68 -7.12 -7.50 -4.00
C PHE A 68 -6.84 -8.74 -3.16
N VAL A 69 -6.74 -8.59 -1.85
CA VAL A 69 -6.50 -9.70 -0.93
C VAL A 69 -7.77 -10.48 -0.66
N THR A 70 -8.88 -9.80 -0.36
CA THR A 70 -10.17 -10.47 -0.06
C THR A 70 -10.71 -11.23 -1.26
N SER A 71 -10.37 -10.82 -2.48
CA SER A 71 -10.78 -11.50 -3.71
C SER A 71 -9.81 -12.61 -4.12
N GLY A 72 -8.76 -12.86 -3.34
CA GLY A 72 -7.78 -13.92 -3.65
C GLY A 72 -6.85 -13.58 -4.82
N LEU A 73 -6.67 -12.31 -5.14
CA LEU A 73 -5.87 -11.85 -6.29
C LEU A 73 -4.46 -11.43 -5.91
N ALA A 74 -4.18 -11.30 -4.62
CA ALA A 74 -2.87 -10.89 -4.13
C ALA A 74 -2.60 -11.47 -2.76
N GLU A 75 -1.32 -11.69 -2.49
CA GLU A 75 -0.81 -11.98 -1.15
C GLU A 75 -0.28 -10.69 -0.54
N VAL A 76 -0.29 -10.61 0.79
CA VAL A 76 0.18 -9.43 1.52
C VAL A 76 1.22 -9.82 2.56
N ARG A 77 2.26 -9.00 2.67
CA ARG A 77 3.27 -9.09 3.71
C ARG A 77 3.41 -7.74 4.39
N VAL A 78 3.48 -7.73 5.72
CA VAL A 78 3.67 -6.52 6.52
C VAL A 78 5.06 -6.57 7.15
N ILE A 79 5.84 -5.51 6.93
CA ILE A 79 7.16 -5.34 7.53
C ILE A 79 7.07 -4.14 8.47
N GLU A 80 7.40 -4.36 9.73
CA GLU A 80 7.46 -3.28 10.71
C GLU A 80 8.89 -2.76 10.83
N PHE A 81 9.03 -1.43 10.92
CA PHE A 81 10.33 -0.81 11.17
C PHE A 81 10.17 0.45 12.00
N ARG A 82 11.24 0.85 12.64
CA ARG A 82 11.29 2.10 13.40
C ARG A 82 11.85 3.20 12.49
N ALA A 83 11.04 4.21 12.23
CA ALA A 83 11.46 5.37 11.45
C ALA A 83 12.29 6.30 12.33
N SER A 84 13.55 5.93 12.58
CA SER A 84 14.47 6.66 13.46
C SER A 84 15.16 7.83 12.77
N GLN A 85 15.19 7.85 11.44
CA GLN A 85 15.81 8.89 10.65
C GLN A 85 14.98 9.19 9.42
N LYS A 86 15.00 10.45 9.00
CA LYS A 86 14.28 10.90 7.79
C LYS A 86 14.98 12.14 7.23
N ALA A 87 14.82 12.38 5.93
CA ALA A 87 15.24 13.64 5.33
C ALA A 87 14.39 14.79 5.87
N ALA A 88 14.98 15.95 6.11
CA ALA A 88 14.25 17.12 6.62
C ALA A 88 13.18 17.60 5.64
N ASP A 89 13.40 17.41 4.34
CA ASP A 89 12.52 17.83 3.26
C ASP A 89 11.81 16.65 2.59
N ILE A 90 11.47 15.61 3.38
CA ILE A 90 10.92 14.35 2.86
C ILE A 90 9.67 14.57 1.99
N GLN A 91 8.77 15.46 2.41
CA GLN A 91 7.54 15.70 1.66
C GLN A 91 7.84 16.25 0.27
N GLN A 92 8.71 17.24 0.18
CA GLN A 92 9.11 17.83 -1.09
C GLN A 92 9.80 16.81 -2.00
N ARG A 93 10.58 15.91 -1.43
CA ARG A 93 11.25 14.86 -2.21
C ARG A 93 10.27 13.85 -2.77
N ILE A 94 9.26 13.47 -1.99
CA ILE A 94 8.22 12.54 -2.46
C ILE A 94 7.42 13.20 -3.57
N GLU A 95 7.03 14.48 -3.42
CA GLU A 95 6.26 15.22 -4.42
C GLU A 95 7.05 15.43 -5.72
N ALA A 96 8.37 15.51 -5.63
CA ALA A 96 9.25 15.71 -6.79
C ALA A 96 9.52 14.42 -7.57
N GLU A 97 9.16 13.24 -7.03
CA GLU A 97 9.36 11.98 -7.74
C GLU A 97 8.53 11.96 -9.01
N PRO A 98 9.14 11.61 -10.17
CA PRO A 98 8.38 11.53 -11.41
C PRO A 98 7.39 10.38 -11.38
N SER A 99 6.18 10.62 -11.89
CA SER A 99 5.17 9.58 -12.04
C SER A 99 5.56 8.65 -13.18
N ARG A 100 5.49 7.33 -12.94
CA ARG A 100 5.79 6.29 -13.93
C ARG A 100 4.59 5.36 -14.09
N SER A 101 3.45 5.92 -14.24
CA SER A 101 2.23 5.12 -14.39
C SER A 101 2.09 4.44 -15.74
#